data_54889e783e09535520aeda829df9f3a2
#
_entry.id   54889e783e09535520aeda829df9f3a2
#
_cell.length_a   1.000
_cell.length_b   1.000
_cell.length_c   1.000
_cell.angle_alpha   90.00
_cell.angle_beta   90.00
_cell.angle_gamma   90.00
#
_symmetry.space_group_name_H-M   'P 1'
#
loop_
_entity.id
_entity.type
_entity.pdbx_description
1 polymer ?
#
loop_
_entity_poly.entity_id
_entity_poly.type
_entity_poly.pdbx_seq_one_letter_code
_entity_poly.pdbx_strand_id
1 'polypeptide(L)'
;DFSLDAISENPRVGEQWYLSRYGIPEAWEWMNNHETYEGGAGGTPDVVVAVIDTGVDYDHPDLKANIWVNPNEEENNSDSDDNGYPDDIYGVNVVDPNRSSMDDHGHGTHVAGIIAAANNKEGIVGVAYNVKIMPIKAGQASGFFTANDIAEGIYYAYIHGADVINMSFGGSIESIAVQDALMKAYTRSVLVAAAGNSGLPNEYCSPFPLVGPSFPAAYSYVLGVMSVGPSNQESTFSNWDCRAFNSREYEVNAPGESMLSTLPNGQYVSWNGTSMAAPVVSGIAALVRSVYNDRDVYPNKFVMGQISATANEAATGLPNRPLHNIPPIVNALEALSSLPKPDVQFYDYLIYDKVEYDSENNNGDGVIDAGETLYLGVTLRNRWGKSGNTMVTIDTLTPIGDPLHEDQESYVTIEKDTVDFREVGTYSTRDNYLRDDSIVLGVDDPFIIKVSKDAPNDYIVRLNITGTFTNAIDLTDETEYSFEGEILLKVRSGYIVERRITSDQVWTNDNYYIIPDNTIIEEGVTVRVEPGT
;
A
#
# COMPACT_ATOMS: atom_id res chain seq x y z
N ASP A 1 -7.93 35.83 7.39
CA ASP A 1 -7.78 34.64 8.25
C ASP A 1 -8.94 33.71 7.98
N PHE A 2 -8.73 32.70 7.13
CA PHE A 2 -9.64 31.58 7.00
C PHE A 2 -9.38 30.67 8.20
N SER A 3 -9.77 31.16 9.36
CA SER A 3 -9.65 30.43 10.61
C SER A 3 -10.76 29.38 10.66
N LEU A 4 -10.68 28.45 11.62
CA LEU A 4 -11.80 27.58 12.02
C LEU A 4 -13.13 28.36 12.16
N ASP A 5 -13.09 29.69 12.15
CA ASP A 5 -14.24 30.60 12.18
C ASP A 5 -15.19 30.40 10.97
N ALA A 6 -14.69 30.02 9.79
CA ALA A 6 -15.53 29.78 8.61
C ALA A 6 -16.38 28.50 8.70
N ILE A 7 -15.96 27.54 9.52
CA ILE A 7 -16.70 26.32 9.83
C ILE A 7 -17.28 26.33 11.25
N SER A 8 -17.01 27.36 12.03
CA SER A 8 -17.42 27.50 13.45
C SER A 8 -18.93 27.62 13.64
N GLU A 9 -19.66 27.91 12.57
CA GLU A 9 -21.13 27.91 12.60
C GLU A 9 -21.74 26.50 12.73
N ASN A 10 -20.96 25.43 12.50
CA ASN A 10 -21.39 24.05 12.75
C ASN A 10 -21.17 23.75 14.24
N PRO A 11 -22.24 23.47 15.01
CA PRO A 11 -22.20 23.54 16.48
C PRO A 11 -21.31 22.51 17.15
N ARG A 12 -20.93 21.42 16.45
CA ARG A 12 -20.11 20.33 17.00
C ARG A 12 -18.68 20.26 16.43
N VAL A 13 -18.30 21.20 15.58
CA VAL A 13 -16.94 21.21 14.96
C VAL A 13 -15.83 21.27 16.03
N GLY A 14 -16.07 21.97 17.15
CA GLY A 14 -15.12 22.03 18.26
C GLY A 14 -14.86 20.69 18.98
N GLU A 15 -15.72 19.67 18.76
CA GLU A 15 -15.52 18.33 19.27
C GLU A 15 -14.67 17.47 18.31
N GLN A 16 -14.43 17.93 17.08
CA GLN A 16 -13.65 17.25 16.05
C GLN A 16 -12.16 17.65 16.14
N TRP A 17 -11.47 17.18 17.17
CA TRP A 17 -10.08 17.55 17.46
C TRP A 17 -9.12 17.41 16.28
N TYR A 18 -9.39 16.46 15.39
CA TYR A 18 -8.54 16.13 14.23
C TYR A 18 -8.59 17.20 13.13
N LEU A 19 -9.68 17.95 13.02
CA LEU A 19 -9.82 19.02 12.03
C LEU A 19 -8.94 20.22 12.29
N SER A 20 -8.48 20.42 13.54
CA SER A 20 -7.57 21.51 13.90
C SER A 20 -6.09 21.14 13.76
N ARG A 21 -5.78 20.01 13.11
CA ARG A 21 -4.42 19.48 13.04
C ARG A 21 -4.11 18.98 11.62
N TYR A 22 -2.88 18.55 11.44
CA TYR A 22 -2.39 17.88 10.22
C TYR A 22 -2.57 18.71 8.94
N GLY A 23 -2.43 20.04 9.09
CA GLY A 23 -2.53 20.97 7.96
C GLY A 23 -3.92 21.07 7.33
N ILE A 24 -4.99 20.56 7.96
CA ILE A 24 -6.35 20.61 7.38
C ILE A 24 -6.88 22.04 7.27
N PRO A 25 -6.87 22.88 8.32
CA PRO A 25 -7.30 24.28 8.21
C PRO A 25 -6.46 25.08 7.22
N GLU A 26 -5.16 24.88 7.25
CA GLU A 26 -4.20 25.56 6.37
C GLU A 26 -4.41 25.12 4.90
N ALA A 27 -4.79 23.86 4.66
CA ALA A 27 -5.16 23.37 3.34
C ALA A 27 -6.41 24.08 2.81
N TRP A 28 -7.44 24.24 3.64
CA TRP A 28 -8.66 24.97 3.25
C TRP A 28 -8.37 26.45 2.98
N GLU A 29 -7.53 27.09 3.80
CA GLU A 29 -7.09 28.46 3.58
C GLU A 29 -6.30 28.60 2.27
N TRP A 30 -5.37 27.66 2.02
CA TRP A 30 -4.58 27.62 0.79
C TRP A 30 -5.48 27.44 -0.45
N MET A 31 -6.43 26.51 -0.42
CA MET A 31 -7.38 26.29 -1.52
C MET A 31 -8.24 27.53 -1.81
N ASN A 32 -8.71 28.21 -0.77
CA ASN A 32 -9.55 29.40 -0.91
C ASN A 32 -8.80 30.60 -1.50
N ASN A 33 -7.49 30.64 -1.31
CA ASN A 33 -6.62 31.73 -1.78
C ASN A 33 -5.83 31.37 -3.04
N HIS A 34 -5.95 30.14 -3.56
CA HIS A 34 -5.17 29.69 -4.69
C HIS A 34 -5.73 30.24 -6.01
N GLU A 35 -4.89 31.01 -6.75
CA GLU A 35 -5.31 31.82 -7.91
C GLU A 35 -5.94 31.02 -9.08
N THR A 36 -5.57 29.74 -9.24
CA THR A 36 -6.02 28.89 -10.34
C THR A 36 -7.12 27.90 -9.95
N TYR A 37 -7.56 27.92 -8.69
CA TYR A 37 -8.59 27.01 -8.19
C TYR A 37 -9.84 27.80 -7.78
N GLU A 38 -10.96 27.52 -8.45
CA GLU A 38 -12.23 28.24 -8.25
C GLU A 38 -13.24 27.47 -7.36
N GLY A 39 -12.90 26.23 -6.91
CA GLY A 39 -13.82 25.36 -6.16
C GLY A 39 -14.05 25.76 -4.71
N GLY A 40 -13.24 26.69 -4.16
CA GLY A 40 -13.31 27.10 -2.75
C GLY A 40 -12.77 26.03 -1.77
N ALA A 41 -12.77 26.36 -0.50
CA ALA A 41 -12.31 25.44 0.55
C ALA A 41 -13.24 24.20 0.65
N GLY A 42 -12.67 23.05 1.02
CA GLY A 42 -13.43 21.80 1.21
C GLY A 42 -13.66 20.97 -0.04
N GLY A 43 -13.05 21.34 -1.18
CA GLY A 43 -13.13 20.57 -2.42
C GLY A 43 -14.23 21.02 -3.38
N THR A 44 -14.50 20.23 -4.41
CA THR A 44 -15.51 20.51 -5.44
C THR A 44 -16.48 19.34 -5.60
N PRO A 45 -17.78 19.60 -5.93
CA PRO A 45 -18.76 18.54 -6.21
C PRO A 45 -18.42 17.64 -7.40
N ASP A 46 -17.45 18.02 -8.23
CA ASP A 46 -16.99 17.21 -9.37
C ASP A 46 -16.14 16.02 -8.92
N VAL A 47 -15.65 16.04 -7.67
CA VAL A 47 -14.88 14.93 -7.08
C VAL A 47 -15.80 14.00 -6.33
N VAL A 48 -15.73 12.71 -6.68
CA VAL A 48 -16.56 11.66 -6.11
C VAL A 48 -15.72 10.69 -5.27
N VAL A 49 -16.09 10.52 -4.01
CA VAL A 49 -15.51 9.53 -3.11
C VAL A 49 -16.49 8.39 -2.92
N ALA A 50 -16.15 7.20 -3.40
CA ALA A 50 -16.92 6.00 -3.14
C ALA A 50 -16.63 5.50 -1.72
N VAL A 51 -17.66 5.28 -0.94
CA VAL A 51 -17.61 4.66 0.39
C VAL A 51 -18.16 3.25 0.26
N ILE A 52 -17.23 2.28 0.13
CA ILE A 52 -17.57 0.85 0.10
C ILE A 52 -17.64 0.39 1.55
N ASP A 53 -18.84 0.21 2.07
CA ASP A 53 -19.05 -0.02 3.49
C ASP A 53 -20.42 -0.69 3.76
N THR A 54 -21.01 -0.48 4.94
CA THR A 54 -22.34 -1.00 5.34
C THR A 54 -23.51 -0.23 4.73
N GLY A 55 -23.25 0.70 3.82
CA GLY A 55 -24.17 1.69 3.26
C GLY A 55 -23.92 3.07 3.87
N VAL A 56 -24.72 4.06 3.46
CA VAL A 56 -24.69 5.42 4.01
C VAL A 56 -26.12 5.89 4.23
N ASP A 57 -26.40 6.55 5.36
CA ASP A 57 -27.65 7.29 5.57
C ASP A 57 -27.63 8.57 4.70
N TYR A 58 -28.03 8.42 3.44
CA TYR A 58 -28.03 9.51 2.46
C TYR A 58 -29.10 10.58 2.75
N ASP A 59 -29.98 10.36 3.71
CA ASP A 59 -30.95 11.35 4.21
C ASP A 59 -30.45 12.12 5.44
N HIS A 60 -29.26 11.74 5.98
CA HIS A 60 -28.68 12.41 7.14
C HIS A 60 -28.49 13.91 6.86
N PRO A 61 -28.90 14.83 7.77
CA PRO A 61 -28.84 16.29 7.55
C PRO A 61 -27.47 16.80 7.11
N ASP A 62 -26.39 16.27 7.69
CA ASP A 62 -25.01 16.65 7.34
C ASP A 62 -24.43 15.97 6.09
N LEU A 63 -25.10 14.95 5.55
CA LEU A 63 -24.60 14.21 4.38
C LEU A 63 -25.41 14.48 3.12
N LYS A 64 -26.69 14.70 3.24
CA LYS A 64 -27.66 14.78 2.14
C LYS A 64 -27.22 15.71 0.99
N ALA A 65 -26.64 16.87 1.30
CA ALA A 65 -26.18 17.83 0.28
C ALA A 65 -24.99 17.30 -0.54
N ASN A 66 -24.23 16.38 0.03
CA ASN A 66 -23.00 15.84 -0.54
C ASN A 66 -23.14 14.39 -1.05
N ILE A 67 -24.34 13.85 -1.10
CA ILE A 67 -24.57 12.55 -1.72
C ILE A 67 -24.45 12.66 -3.24
N TRP A 68 -23.76 11.71 -3.82
CA TRP A 68 -23.69 11.51 -5.27
C TRP A 68 -25.04 10.99 -5.77
N VAL A 69 -25.45 11.51 -6.93
CA VAL A 69 -26.65 11.06 -7.63
C VAL A 69 -26.23 10.48 -8.95
N ASN A 70 -26.65 9.23 -9.25
CA ASN A 70 -26.38 8.61 -10.54
C ASN A 70 -27.01 9.44 -11.67
N PRO A 71 -26.21 10.05 -12.55
CA PRO A 71 -26.76 10.91 -13.61
C PRO A 71 -27.46 10.12 -14.73
N ASN A 72 -27.29 8.81 -14.77
CA ASN A 72 -27.79 7.93 -15.82
C ASN A 72 -29.00 7.11 -15.36
N GLU A 73 -29.46 7.28 -14.11
CA GLU A 73 -30.55 6.51 -13.50
C GLU A 73 -31.78 7.40 -13.21
N GLU A 74 -32.97 6.84 -13.38
CA GLU A 74 -34.25 7.48 -13.09
C GLU A 74 -35.10 6.58 -12.18
N GLU A 75 -35.85 7.16 -11.23
CA GLU A 75 -36.75 6.43 -10.33
C GLU A 75 -37.97 5.89 -11.10
N ASN A 76 -37.84 4.69 -11.67
CA ASN A 76 -38.86 4.11 -12.54
C ASN A 76 -39.01 2.58 -12.42
N ASN A 77 -38.35 1.96 -11.42
CA ASN A 77 -38.25 0.53 -11.18
C ASN A 77 -37.63 -0.26 -12.35
N SER A 78 -36.78 0.38 -13.13
CA SER A 78 -35.98 -0.26 -14.17
C SER A 78 -34.52 0.18 -14.07
N ASP A 79 -33.64 -0.63 -14.58
CA ASP A 79 -32.22 -0.33 -14.76
C ASP A 79 -32.07 0.51 -16.03
N SER A 80 -31.89 1.83 -15.87
CA SER A 80 -31.88 2.79 -16.97
C SER A 80 -30.53 2.88 -17.67
N ASP A 81 -29.44 2.49 -17.01
CA ASP A 81 -28.08 2.54 -17.52
C ASP A 81 -27.46 1.16 -17.83
N ASP A 82 -28.28 0.10 -17.73
CA ASP A 82 -27.90 -1.29 -18.03
C ASP A 82 -26.71 -1.80 -17.18
N ASN A 83 -26.57 -1.30 -15.94
CA ASN A 83 -25.46 -1.67 -15.04
C ASN A 83 -25.79 -2.89 -14.15
N GLY A 84 -27.03 -3.39 -14.16
CA GLY A 84 -27.53 -4.51 -13.39
C GLY A 84 -28.22 -4.13 -12.07
N TYR A 85 -28.36 -2.84 -11.76
CA TYR A 85 -28.93 -2.33 -10.52
C TYR A 85 -30.07 -1.32 -10.78
N PRO A 86 -31.35 -1.76 -10.73
CA PRO A 86 -32.47 -0.84 -10.90
C PRO A 86 -32.52 0.23 -9.82
N ASP A 87 -32.84 1.46 -10.20
CA ASP A 87 -33.03 2.61 -9.30
C ASP A 87 -31.85 2.87 -8.34
N ASP A 88 -30.60 2.68 -8.77
CA ASP A 88 -29.40 2.94 -8.00
C ASP A 88 -29.03 4.44 -7.92
N ILE A 89 -30.04 5.29 -7.77
CA ILE A 89 -29.97 6.76 -7.82
C ILE A 89 -28.96 7.31 -6.81
N TYR A 90 -28.96 6.77 -5.58
CA TYR A 90 -28.06 7.20 -4.49
C TYR A 90 -26.99 6.14 -4.19
N GLY A 91 -26.40 5.56 -5.25
CA GLY A 91 -25.44 4.47 -5.12
C GLY A 91 -26.12 3.10 -5.00
N VAL A 92 -25.32 2.07 -4.74
CA VAL A 92 -25.71 0.67 -4.94
C VAL A 92 -25.71 -0.15 -3.65
N ASN A 93 -26.57 -1.16 -3.60
CA ASN A 93 -26.50 -2.24 -2.62
C ASN A 93 -26.14 -3.55 -3.35
N VAL A 94 -24.84 -3.93 -3.28
CA VAL A 94 -24.35 -5.16 -3.94
C VAL A 94 -24.65 -6.42 -3.12
N VAL A 95 -25.04 -6.27 -1.83
CA VAL A 95 -25.47 -7.39 -0.97
C VAL A 95 -26.88 -7.86 -1.35
N ASP A 96 -27.77 -6.91 -1.66
CA ASP A 96 -29.13 -7.17 -2.12
C ASP A 96 -29.54 -6.12 -3.17
N PRO A 97 -29.38 -6.44 -4.47
CA PRO A 97 -29.65 -5.49 -5.56
C PRO A 97 -31.08 -4.93 -5.64
N ASN A 98 -32.02 -5.51 -4.89
CA ASN A 98 -33.41 -5.03 -4.82
C ASN A 98 -33.66 -4.06 -3.67
N ARG A 99 -32.60 -3.63 -2.96
CA ARG A 99 -32.70 -2.72 -1.81
C ARG A 99 -31.78 -1.54 -2.00
N SER A 100 -32.12 -0.43 -1.37
CA SER A 100 -31.31 0.78 -1.41
C SER A 100 -29.94 0.61 -0.72
N SER A 101 -29.03 1.51 -1.01
CA SER A 101 -27.71 1.64 -0.37
C SER A 101 -27.75 2.19 1.07
N MET A 102 -28.95 2.36 1.64
CA MET A 102 -29.16 2.88 3.00
C MET A 102 -28.43 2.02 4.03
N ASP A 103 -27.78 2.69 4.98
CA ASP A 103 -27.02 2.06 6.05
C ASP A 103 -27.94 1.48 7.13
N ASP A 104 -27.78 0.21 7.44
CA ASP A 104 -28.50 -0.53 8.48
C ASP A 104 -27.60 -0.98 9.65
N HIS A 105 -26.32 -0.52 9.66
CA HIS A 105 -25.33 -0.79 10.70
C HIS A 105 -24.80 0.50 11.36
N GLY A 106 -24.51 1.54 10.56
CA GLY A 106 -24.00 2.84 11.00
C GLY A 106 -22.53 3.09 10.69
N HIS A 107 -21.74 2.06 10.33
CA HIS A 107 -20.30 2.21 10.11
C HIS A 107 -20.02 3.06 8.87
N GLY A 108 -20.66 2.77 7.74
CA GLY A 108 -20.43 3.53 6.50
C GLY A 108 -20.93 4.98 6.60
N THR A 109 -22.01 5.23 7.34
CA THR A 109 -22.46 6.60 7.63
C THR A 109 -21.43 7.37 8.45
N HIS A 110 -20.79 6.71 9.43
CA HIS A 110 -19.73 7.31 10.23
C HIS A 110 -18.50 7.65 9.36
N VAL A 111 -18.07 6.75 8.50
CA VAL A 111 -16.99 6.93 7.54
C VAL A 111 -17.29 8.11 6.59
N ALA A 112 -18.49 8.15 6.01
CA ALA A 112 -18.91 9.21 5.09
C ALA A 112 -18.87 10.60 5.75
N GLY A 113 -19.26 10.71 7.04
CA GLY A 113 -19.23 11.98 7.77
C GLY A 113 -17.81 12.53 7.99
N ILE A 114 -16.82 11.67 8.25
CA ILE A 114 -15.42 12.09 8.34
C ILE A 114 -14.93 12.64 7.01
N ILE A 115 -15.32 12.03 5.89
CA ILE A 115 -14.92 12.47 4.55
C ILE A 115 -15.59 13.80 4.21
N ALA A 116 -16.93 13.87 4.25
CA ALA A 116 -17.68 14.90 3.55
C ALA A 116 -18.98 15.36 4.26
N ALA A 117 -19.04 15.35 5.60
CA ALA A 117 -20.11 16.07 6.27
C ALA A 117 -20.12 17.54 5.83
N ALA A 118 -21.28 18.07 5.46
CA ALA A 118 -21.40 19.36 4.81
C ALA A 118 -21.17 20.53 5.78
N ASN A 119 -20.56 21.59 5.30
CA ASN A 119 -20.47 22.87 6.03
C ASN A 119 -21.80 23.63 5.90
N ASN A 120 -22.83 23.24 6.65
CA ASN A 120 -24.23 23.64 6.48
C ASN A 120 -24.84 24.32 7.73
N LYS A 121 -24.02 24.62 8.75
CA LYS A 121 -24.40 25.19 10.06
C LYS A 121 -25.14 24.19 10.97
N GLU A 122 -25.06 22.91 10.67
CA GLU A 122 -25.58 21.83 11.50
C GLU A 122 -24.41 20.93 11.94
N GLY A 123 -24.56 20.12 12.92
CA GLY A 123 -23.70 19.05 13.41
C GLY A 123 -22.19 19.28 13.27
N ILE A 124 -21.57 18.58 12.34
CA ILE A 124 -20.11 18.46 12.14
C ILE A 124 -19.69 18.91 10.73
N VAL A 125 -18.37 18.81 10.43
CA VAL A 125 -17.82 19.08 9.10
C VAL A 125 -16.86 17.95 8.69
N GLY A 126 -16.91 17.52 7.45
CA GLY A 126 -15.95 16.57 6.87
C GLY A 126 -14.65 17.24 6.44
N VAL A 127 -13.59 16.43 6.25
CA VAL A 127 -12.29 16.91 5.75
C VAL A 127 -12.44 17.58 4.38
N ALA A 128 -13.29 17.02 3.51
CA ALA A 128 -13.58 17.51 2.17
C ALA A 128 -15.09 17.80 2.03
N TYR A 129 -15.58 18.79 2.73
CA TYR A 129 -17.00 19.06 2.95
C TYR A 129 -17.81 19.51 1.72
N ASN A 130 -17.20 19.64 0.55
CA ASN A 130 -17.88 20.01 -0.71
C ASN A 130 -17.83 18.90 -1.79
N VAL A 131 -17.19 17.74 -1.49
CA VAL A 131 -17.12 16.63 -2.46
C VAL A 131 -18.36 15.74 -2.39
N LYS A 132 -18.53 14.84 -3.34
CA LYS A 132 -19.65 13.92 -3.39
C LYS A 132 -19.28 12.54 -2.83
N ILE A 133 -20.18 11.99 -2.02
CA ILE A 133 -20.10 10.61 -1.51
C ILE A 133 -20.97 9.71 -2.39
N MET A 134 -20.38 8.66 -2.93
CA MET A 134 -21.07 7.57 -3.63
C MET A 134 -21.26 6.41 -2.64
N PRO A 135 -22.48 6.18 -2.11
CA PRO A 135 -22.76 5.09 -1.19
C PRO A 135 -22.68 3.72 -1.89
N ILE A 136 -21.86 2.82 -1.38
CA ILE A 136 -21.77 1.43 -1.87
C ILE A 136 -21.91 0.49 -0.70
N LYS A 137 -23.10 -0.12 -0.57
CA LYS A 137 -23.38 -1.09 0.48
C LYS A 137 -22.87 -2.47 0.06
N ALA A 138 -21.68 -2.83 0.53
CA ALA A 138 -21.05 -4.14 0.40
C ALA A 138 -21.03 -4.92 1.71
N GLY A 139 -21.28 -4.25 2.84
CA GLY A 139 -21.38 -4.83 4.16
C GLY A 139 -22.83 -5.15 4.56
N GLN A 140 -23.03 -6.31 5.18
CA GLN A 140 -24.30 -6.72 5.78
C GLN A 140 -24.60 -5.93 7.05
N ALA A 141 -25.84 -5.96 7.53
CA ALA A 141 -26.25 -5.36 8.79
C ALA A 141 -25.46 -5.87 10.03
N SER A 142 -24.80 -7.00 9.92
CA SER A 142 -23.89 -7.55 10.94
C SER A 142 -22.47 -6.94 10.91
N GLY A 143 -22.16 -6.11 9.92
CA GLY A 143 -20.80 -5.61 9.66
C GLY A 143 -19.90 -6.63 8.94
N PHE A 144 -20.43 -7.72 8.40
CA PHE A 144 -19.69 -8.72 7.65
C PHE A 144 -19.67 -8.39 6.16
N PHE A 145 -18.50 -8.61 5.50
CA PHE A 145 -18.29 -8.41 4.07
C PHE A 145 -17.88 -9.72 3.41
N THR A 146 -18.42 -10.03 2.23
CA THR A 146 -17.89 -11.11 1.40
C THR A 146 -16.90 -10.57 0.36
N ALA A 147 -15.97 -11.40 -0.08
CA ALA A 147 -15.01 -10.99 -1.12
C ALA A 147 -15.70 -10.63 -2.45
N ASN A 148 -16.82 -11.29 -2.76
CA ASN A 148 -17.58 -10.98 -3.97
C ASN A 148 -18.28 -9.63 -3.88
N ASP A 149 -18.92 -9.31 -2.74
CA ASP A 149 -19.58 -8.03 -2.54
C ASP A 149 -18.57 -6.88 -2.54
N ILE A 150 -17.36 -7.09 -1.96
CA ILE A 150 -16.26 -6.13 -2.04
C ILE A 150 -15.82 -5.91 -3.50
N ALA A 151 -15.58 -6.98 -4.26
CA ALA A 151 -15.14 -6.89 -5.65
C ALA A 151 -16.18 -6.19 -6.53
N GLU A 152 -17.46 -6.51 -6.34
CA GLU A 152 -18.58 -5.88 -7.06
C GLU A 152 -18.69 -4.39 -6.71
N GLY A 153 -18.58 -4.04 -5.43
CA GLY A 153 -18.58 -2.64 -4.99
C GLY A 153 -17.41 -1.83 -5.56
N ILE A 154 -16.21 -2.41 -5.62
CA ILE A 154 -15.04 -1.77 -6.26
C ILE A 154 -15.28 -1.57 -7.75
N TYR A 155 -15.83 -2.57 -8.42
CA TYR A 155 -16.13 -2.49 -9.85
C TYR A 155 -17.20 -1.42 -10.14
N TYR A 156 -18.26 -1.36 -9.33
CA TYR A 156 -19.29 -0.31 -9.42
C TYR A 156 -18.67 1.09 -9.26
N ALA A 157 -17.83 1.31 -8.23
CA ALA A 157 -17.13 2.57 -8.05
C ALA A 157 -16.30 2.97 -9.27
N TYR A 158 -15.60 1.99 -9.87
CA TYR A 158 -14.78 2.20 -11.05
C TYR A 158 -15.59 2.62 -12.29
N ILE A 159 -16.67 1.91 -12.62
CA ILE A 159 -17.47 2.20 -13.82
C ILE A 159 -18.24 3.53 -13.70
N HIS A 160 -18.63 3.92 -12.48
CA HIS A 160 -19.28 5.21 -12.23
C HIS A 160 -18.30 6.34 -11.93
N GLY A 161 -17.01 6.09 -12.11
CA GLY A 161 -15.99 7.10 -12.17
C GLY A 161 -15.59 7.73 -10.85
N ALA A 162 -15.67 7.01 -9.74
CA ALA A 162 -15.16 7.48 -8.47
C ALA A 162 -13.68 7.88 -8.55
N ASP A 163 -13.33 9.05 -8.01
CA ASP A 163 -11.96 9.56 -7.95
C ASP A 163 -11.16 8.93 -6.81
N VAL A 164 -11.84 8.68 -5.70
CA VAL A 164 -11.28 8.05 -4.50
C VAL A 164 -12.19 6.91 -4.07
N ILE A 165 -11.61 5.77 -3.70
CA ILE A 165 -12.33 4.62 -3.15
C ILE A 165 -11.84 4.41 -1.72
N ASN A 166 -12.74 4.61 -0.76
CA ASN A 166 -12.49 4.37 0.66
C ASN A 166 -12.96 2.96 1.06
N MET A 167 -12.06 2.18 1.65
CA MET A 167 -12.27 0.81 2.10
C MET A 167 -11.92 0.71 3.59
N SER A 168 -12.88 1.03 4.45
CA SER A 168 -12.70 1.01 5.92
C SER A 168 -12.88 -0.39 6.51
N PHE A 169 -12.39 -1.41 5.84
CA PHE A 169 -12.41 -2.82 6.23
C PHE A 169 -11.09 -3.50 5.87
N GLY A 170 -10.89 -4.73 6.36
CA GLY A 170 -9.74 -5.54 5.98
C GLY A 170 -9.83 -6.96 6.52
N GLY A 171 -9.00 -7.84 5.96
CA GLY A 171 -8.87 -9.23 6.35
C GLY A 171 -7.50 -9.80 5.97
N SER A 172 -7.13 -10.93 6.61
CA SER A 172 -5.82 -11.58 6.40
C SER A 172 -5.78 -12.51 5.17
N ILE A 173 -6.88 -12.64 4.44
CA ILE A 173 -6.97 -13.56 3.29
C ILE A 173 -7.05 -12.73 2.01
N GLU A 174 -6.12 -12.98 1.10
CA GLU A 174 -6.17 -12.44 -0.25
C GLU A 174 -7.33 -13.04 -1.05
N SER A 175 -7.95 -12.21 -1.88
CA SER A 175 -8.96 -12.63 -2.83
C SER A 175 -8.61 -12.18 -4.24
N ILE A 176 -8.47 -13.12 -5.16
CA ILE A 176 -8.18 -12.82 -6.56
C ILE A 176 -9.26 -11.89 -7.16
N ALA A 177 -10.53 -12.10 -6.84
CA ALA A 177 -11.61 -11.26 -7.33
C ALA A 177 -11.48 -9.80 -6.84
N VAL A 178 -11.11 -9.60 -5.56
CA VAL A 178 -10.87 -8.26 -5.02
C VAL A 178 -9.63 -7.64 -5.66
N GLN A 179 -8.56 -8.42 -5.81
CA GLN A 179 -7.33 -7.95 -6.44
C GLN A 179 -7.57 -7.50 -7.89
N ASP A 180 -8.29 -8.30 -8.69
CA ASP A 180 -8.62 -7.96 -10.08
C ASP A 180 -9.46 -6.68 -10.18
N ALA A 181 -10.45 -6.51 -9.29
CA ALA A 181 -11.27 -5.32 -9.24
C ALA A 181 -10.44 -4.07 -8.85
N LEU A 182 -9.56 -4.20 -7.85
CA LEU A 182 -8.64 -3.14 -7.42
C LEU A 182 -7.66 -2.76 -8.53
N MET A 183 -7.09 -3.73 -9.24
CA MET A 183 -6.18 -3.45 -10.36
C MET A 183 -6.85 -2.64 -11.47
N LYS A 184 -8.13 -2.90 -11.75
CA LYS A 184 -8.92 -2.08 -12.69
C LYS A 184 -9.15 -0.68 -12.12
N ALA A 185 -9.61 -0.57 -10.88
CA ALA A 185 -9.88 0.71 -10.22
C ALA A 185 -8.60 1.57 -10.09
N TYR A 186 -7.44 0.95 -9.85
CA TYR A 186 -6.14 1.62 -9.77
C TYR A 186 -5.72 2.33 -11.07
N THR A 187 -6.30 2.00 -12.20
CA THR A 187 -6.04 2.73 -13.45
C THR A 187 -6.57 4.17 -13.42
N ARG A 188 -7.45 4.49 -12.46
CA ARG A 188 -8.18 5.77 -12.42
C ARG A 188 -8.33 6.35 -11.01
N SER A 189 -8.68 5.52 -10.04
CA SER A 189 -9.08 5.94 -8.69
C SER A 189 -7.92 5.86 -7.71
N VAL A 190 -7.90 6.77 -6.75
CA VAL A 190 -7.06 6.66 -5.54
C VAL A 190 -7.67 5.61 -4.63
N LEU A 191 -6.89 4.62 -4.23
CA LEU A 191 -7.34 3.53 -3.38
C LEU A 191 -6.84 3.74 -1.96
N VAL A 192 -7.74 3.78 -0.98
CA VAL A 192 -7.42 4.01 0.44
C VAL A 192 -8.04 2.91 1.28
N ALA A 193 -7.27 2.27 2.15
CA ALA A 193 -7.78 1.21 3.00
C ALA A 193 -7.23 1.23 4.43
N ALA A 194 -8.04 0.74 5.37
CA ALA A 194 -7.70 0.65 6.79
C ALA A 194 -6.73 -0.50 7.06
N ALA A 195 -5.65 -0.27 7.82
CA ALA A 195 -4.64 -1.28 8.16
C ALA A 195 -5.15 -2.42 9.07
N GLY A 196 -6.28 -2.23 9.74
CA GLY A 196 -6.90 -3.21 10.66
C GLY A 196 -6.66 -2.92 12.13
N ASN A 197 -7.46 -3.56 12.98
CA ASN A 197 -7.62 -3.20 14.39
C ASN A 197 -7.22 -4.33 15.37
N SER A 198 -6.32 -5.22 14.97
CA SER A 198 -5.89 -6.34 15.83
C SER A 198 -4.68 -6.01 16.71
N GLY A 199 -4.02 -4.87 16.50
CA GLY A 199 -2.80 -4.47 17.21
C GLY A 199 -1.60 -5.35 16.86
N LEU A 200 -1.62 -6.00 15.71
CA LEU A 200 -0.67 -7.04 15.31
C LEU A 200 0.25 -6.55 14.19
N PRO A 201 1.50 -7.06 14.17
CA PRO A 201 2.41 -6.80 13.06
C PRO A 201 2.00 -7.60 11.82
N ASN A 202 2.49 -7.17 10.66
CA ASN A 202 2.50 -8.01 9.49
C ASN A 202 3.33 -9.29 9.72
N GLU A 203 3.14 -10.33 8.90
CA GLU A 203 3.70 -11.67 9.13
C GLU A 203 5.23 -11.74 9.23
N TYR A 204 5.93 -10.79 8.65
CA TYR A 204 7.40 -10.78 8.57
C TYR A 204 8.09 -10.31 9.85
N CYS A 205 7.36 -9.82 10.83
CA CYS A 205 7.92 -9.21 12.04
C CYS A 205 8.06 -10.11 13.24
N SER A 206 7.45 -11.25 13.24
CA SER A 206 7.23 -11.94 14.53
C SER A 206 7.83 -13.32 14.55
N PRO A 207 8.51 -13.68 15.66
CA PRO A 207 8.60 -15.07 16.07
C PRO A 207 7.26 -15.59 16.67
N PHE A 208 6.20 -14.75 16.75
CA PHE A 208 4.88 -15.04 17.31
C PHE A 208 3.83 -15.36 16.24
N PRO A 209 2.67 -15.96 16.60
CA PRO A 209 1.76 -16.56 15.66
C PRO A 209 1.34 -15.55 14.57
N LEU A 210 1.55 -15.98 13.36
CA LEU A 210 1.32 -15.36 12.09
C LEU A 210 -0.10 -14.79 11.99
N VAL A 211 -0.19 -13.46 12.01
CA VAL A 211 -1.33 -12.76 11.46
C VAL A 211 -0.78 -12.01 10.27
N GLY A 212 -1.06 -12.49 9.09
CA GLY A 212 -0.59 -11.92 7.84
C GLY A 212 -1.00 -10.45 7.66
N PRO A 213 -0.49 -9.81 6.59
CA PRO A 213 -0.86 -8.46 6.23
C PRO A 213 -2.38 -8.32 6.08
N SER A 214 -2.92 -7.13 6.32
CA SER A 214 -4.35 -6.86 6.17
C SER A 214 -4.65 -6.37 4.76
N PHE A 215 -5.40 -7.14 4.00
CA PHE A 215 -5.85 -6.75 2.66
C PHE A 215 -7.22 -6.08 2.72
N PRO A 216 -7.47 -5.01 1.89
CA PRO A 216 -6.64 -4.56 0.79
C PRO A 216 -5.52 -3.57 1.13
N ALA A 217 -5.35 -3.14 2.38
CA ALA A 217 -4.39 -2.11 2.78
C ALA A 217 -2.92 -2.48 2.45
N ALA A 218 -2.57 -3.77 2.47
CA ALA A 218 -1.21 -4.24 2.23
C ALA A 218 -0.83 -4.37 0.74
N TYR A 219 -1.75 -4.10 -0.19
CA TYR A 219 -1.36 -4.04 -1.60
C TYR A 219 -0.54 -2.78 -1.90
N SER A 220 0.59 -2.93 -2.59
CA SER A 220 1.54 -1.84 -2.89
C SER A 220 0.94 -0.68 -3.72
N TYR A 221 -0.23 -0.85 -4.28
CA TYR A 221 -0.99 0.13 -5.04
C TYR A 221 -2.24 0.65 -4.30
N VAL A 222 -2.32 0.41 -3.00
CA VAL A 222 -3.34 0.93 -2.09
C VAL A 222 -2.66 1.76 -1.01
N LEU A 223 -3.20 2.90 -0.65
CA LEU A 223 -2.75 3.66 0.52
C LEU A 223 -3.26 2.97 1.79
N GLY A 224 -2.42 2.19 2.43
CA GLY A 224 -2.69 1.56 3.72
C GLY A 224 -2.57 2.58 4.85
N VAL A 225 -3.60 2.68 5.69
CA VAL A 225 -3.71 3.72 6.72
C VAL A 225 -3.73 3.13 8.11
N MET A 226 -2.72 3.47 8.89
CA MET A 226 -2.61 3.19 10.33
C MET A 226 -3.28 4.29 11.15
N SER A 227 -3.46 4.05 12.45
CA SER A 227 -4.18 4.96 13.35
C SER A 227 -3.28 5.57 14.41
N VAL A 228 -3.45 6.89 14.64
CA VAL A 228 -2.90 7.62 15.78
C VAL A 228 -4.00 8.28 16.61
N GLY A 229 -3.69 8.49 17.90
CA GLY A 229 -4.51 9.25 18.82
C GLY A 229 -4.14 10.75 18.90
N PRO A 230 -4.83 11.53 19.75
CA PRO A 230 -4.61 12.98 19.89
C PRO A 230 -3.19 13.40 20.31
N SER A 231 -2.38 12.50 20.84
CA SER A 231 -0.97 12.77 21.22
C SER A 231 0.03 12.41 20.12
N ASN A 232 -0.42 12.10 18.90
CA ASN A 232 0.38 11.54 17.80
C ASN A 232 0.99 10.16 18.13
N GLN A 233 0.53 9.52 19.21
CA GLN A 233 0.92 8.15 19.51
C GLN A 233 0.08 7.18 18.68
N GLU A 234 0.72 6.15 18.17
CA GLU A 234 0.01 5.06 17.49
C GLU A 234 -1.04 4.43 18.38
N SER A 235 -2.19 4.17 17.81
CA SER A 235 -3.28 3.50 18.51
C SER A 235 -2.90 2.05 18.85
N THR A 236 -3.22 1.62 20.05
CA THR A 236 -2.86 0.26 20.52
C THR A 236 -3.51 -0.83 19.70
N PHE A 237 -4.66 -0.55 19.10
CA PHE A 237 -5.38 -1.49 18.23
C PHE A 237 -4.87 -1.49 16.79
N SER A 238 -4.18 -0.43 16.31
CA SER A 238 -3.74 -0.36 14.92
C SER A 238 -2.79 -1.52 14.58
N ASN A 239 -3.03 -2.21 13.47
CA ASN A 239 -2.02 -3.04 12.85
C ASN A 239 -0.85 -2.18 12.41
N TRP A 240 0.35 -2.75 12.30
CA TRP A 240 1.58 -2.00 12.11
C TRP A 240 2.63 -2.77 11.28
N ASP A 241 3.55 -2.02 10.63
CA ASP A 241 4.62 -2.55 9.82
C ASP A 241 5.90 -2.85 10.60
N CYS A 242 6.70 -3.79 10.07
CA CYS A 242 7.99 -4.18 10.58
C CYS A 242 9.16 -3.61 9.77
N ARG A 243 10.28 -3.33 10.46
CA ARG A 243 11.53 -2.93 9.82
C ARG A 243 12.32 -4.06 9.17
N ALA A 244 11.98 -5.33 9.46
CA ALA A 244 12.85 -6.46 9.15
C ALA A 244 13.14 -6.64 7.64
N PHE A 245 12.29 -6.12 6.76
CA PHE A 245 12.42 -6.34 5.32
C PHE A 245 12.36 -5.06 4.46
N ASN A 246 12.50 -3.88 5.05
CA ASN A 246 12.41 -2.58 4.33
C ASN A 246 11.12 -2.40 3.50
N SER A 247 10.20 -3.34 3.51
CA SER A 247 8.90 -3.21 2.88
C SER A 247 7.96 -2.43 3.78
N ARG A 248 7.39 -1.36 3.27
CA ARG A 248 6.32 -0.63 3.94
C ARG A 248 5.01 -1.05 3.28
N GLU A 249 4.17 -1.80 4.00
CA GLU A 249 2.86 -2.23 3.54
C GLU A 249 1.76 -1.23 3.89
N TYR A 250 1.97 -0.39 4.92
CA TYR A 250 1.07 0.69 5.27
C TYR A 250 1.82 2.03 5.16
N GLU A 251 1.32 2.92 4.28
CA GLU A 251 2.08 4.09 3.84
C GLU A 251 2.07 5.24 4.83
N VAL A 252 0.94 5.43 5.55
CA VAL A 252 0.72 6.62 6.38
C VAL A 252 -0.05 6.31 7.66
N ASN A 253 0.14 7.19 8.65
CA ASN A 253 -0.73 7.31 9.81
C ASN A 253 -1.76 8.43 9.59
N ALA A 254 -2.95 8.28 10.19
CA ALA A 254 -3.95 9.32 10.30
C ALA A 254 -4.71 9.23 11.63
N PRO A 255 -5.39 10.30 12.09
CA PRO A 255 -6.19 10.26 13.32
C PRO A 255 -7.29 9.22 13.22
N GLY A 256 -7.39 8.35 14.24
CA GLY A 256 -8.39 7.29 14.30
C GLY A 256 -8.91 7.00 15.71
N GLU A 257 -8.58 7.85 16.71
CA GLU A 257 -9.14 7.74 18.06
C GLU A 257 -10.07 8.90 18.38
N SER A 258 -11.19 8.62 19.06
CA SER A 258 -12.18 9.62 19.47
C SER A 258 -12.69 10.47 18.28
N MET A 259 -12.92 9.81 17.17
CA MET A 259 -13.36 10.43 15.92
C MET A 259 -14.86 10.67 15.93
N LEU A 260 -15.28 11.92 16.17
CA LEU A 260 -16.70 12.29 16.11
C LEU A 260 -17.17 12.33 14.66
N SER A 261 -18.27 11.63 14.36
CA SER A 261 -18.88 11.61 13.04
C SER A 261 -20.38 11.31 13.08
N THR A 262 -21.00 11.33 11.91
CA THR A 262 -22.42 11.06 11.68
C THR A 262 -22.80 9.61 11.96
N LEU A 263 -24.05 9.39 12.38
CA LEU A 263 -24.66 8.08 12.57
C LEU A 263 -26.10 8.12 12.03
N PRO A 264 -26.66 7.00 11.53
CA PRO A 264 -28.01 7.00 10.99
C PRO A 264 -29.06 7.67 11.89
N ASN A 265 -30.09 8.23 11.25
CA ASN A 265 -31.18 8.99 11.88
C ASN A 265 -30.74 10.32 12.52
N GLY A 266 -29.82 11.05 11.90
CA GLY A 266 -29.39 12.37 12.31
C GLY A 266 -28.59 12.39 13.62
N GLN A 267 -27.98 11.26 13.98
CA GLN A 267 -27.18 11.11 15.20
C GLN A 267 -25.69 11.29 14.93
N TYR A 268 -24.91 11.42 16.02
CA TYR A 268 -23.45 11.57 16.00
C TYR A 268 -22.84 10.77 17.14
N VAL A 269 -21.68 10.16 16.87
CA VAL A 269 -20.95 9.36 17.85
C VAL A 269 -19.45 9.46 17.63
N SER A 270 -18.66 9.30 18.69
CA SER A 270 -17.20 9.18 18.59
C SER A 270 -16.79 7.71 18.62
N TRP A 271 -16.04 7.29 17.59
CA TRP A 271 -15.52 5.93 17.46
C TRP A 271 -13.99 5.92 17.34
N ASN A 272 -13.41 4.73 17.55
CA ASN A 272 -11.99 4.44 17.39
C ASN A 272 -11.80 3.35 16.34
N GLY A 273 -10.80 3.49 15.49
CA GLY A 273 -10.45 2.45 14.51
C GLY A 273 -9.58 3.00 13.38
N THR A 274 -8.81 2.15 12.74
CA THR A 274 -8.19 2.44 11.45
C THR A 274 -9.24 2.74 10.39
N SER A 275 -10.46 2.21 10.58
CA SER A 275 -11.66 2.56 9.79
C SER A 275 -12.07 4.04 9.88
N MET A 276 -11.66 4.76 10.92
CA MET A 276 -11.87 6.20 11.10
C MET A 276 -10.65 7.01 10.63
N ALA A 277 -9.49 6.37 10.53
CA ALA A 277 -8.27 6.98 10.00
C ALA A 277 -8.27 7.01 8.45
N ALA A 278 -8.68 5.94 7.80
CA ALA A 278 -8.77 5.84 6.34
C ALA A 278 -9.62 6.97 5.70
N PRO A 279 -10.82 7.31 6.20
CA PRO A 279 -11.61 8.40 5.63
C PRO A 279 -10.97 9.79 5.76
N VAL A 280 -10.10 10.04 6.73
CA VAL A 280 -9.31 11.29 6.78
C VAL A 280 -8.39 11.38 5.57
N VAL A 281 -7.69 10.29 5.25
CA VAL A 281 -6.82 10.20 4.07
C VAL A 281 -7.63 10.31 2.78
N SER A 282 -8.79 9.68 2.71
CA SER A 282 -9.71 9.78 1.56
C SER A 282 -10.21 11.22 1.36
N GLY A 283 -10.51 11.94 2.44
CA GLY A 283 -10.85 13.36 2.39
C GLY A 283 -9.69 14.22 1.88
N ILE A 284 -8.46 14.00 2.37
CA ILE A 284 -7.26 14.69 1.86
C ILE A 284 -7.05 14.36 0.37
N ALA A 285 -7.21 13.11 -0.03
CA ALA A 285 -7.12 12.71 -1.44
C ALA A 285 -8.15 13.45 -2.33
N ALA A 286 -9.36 13.64 -1.82
CA ALA A 286 -10.41 14.38 -2.51
C ALA A 286 -10.08 15.88 -2.60
N LEU A 287 -9.46 16.49 -1.57
CA LEU A 287 -8.97 17.88 -1.65
C LEU A 287 -7.87 18.02 -2.72
N VAL A 288 -6.87 17.12 -2.71
CA VAL A 288 -5.80 17.12 -3.73
C VAL A 288 -6.38 16.94 -5.12
N ARG A 289 -7.32 16.00 -5.32
CA ARG A 289 -8.00 15.78 -6.61
C ARG A 289 -8.82 16.98 -7.05
N SER A 290 -9.41 17.72 -6.12
CA SER A 290 -10.18 18.93 -6.42
C SER A 290 -9.31 20.01 -7.05
N VAL A 291 -8.09 20.18 -6.56
CA VAL A 291 -7.12 21.18 -7.07
C VAL A 291 -6.45 20.68 -8.35
N TYR A 292 -5.96 19.45 -8.33
CA TYR A 292 -5.26 18.79 -9.44
C TYR A 292 -6.24 17.91 -10.24
N ASN A 293 -7.22 18.56 -10.91
CA ASN A 293 -8.38 17.89 -11.53
C ASN A 293 -8.13 17.32 -12.93
N ASP A 294 -7.05 17.72 -13.62
CA ASP A 294 -6.65 17.15 -14.90
C ASP A 294 -6.02 15.77 -14.69
N ARG A 295 -6.78 14.70 -15.01
CA ARG A 295 -6.35 13.31 -14.74
C ARG A 295 -5.26 12.81 -15.68
N ASP A 296 -5.09 13.45 -16.84
CA ASP A 296 -4.02 13.10 -17.79
C ASP A 296 -2.68 13.67 -17.32
N VAL A 297 -2.70 14.86 -16.73
CA VAL A 297 -1.51 15.52 -16.15
C VAL A 297 -1.24 15.02 -14.73
N TYR A 298 -2.29 14.89 -13.93
CA TYR A 298 -2.24 14.49 -12.52
C TYR A 298 -3.03 13.19 -12.29
N PRO A 299 -2.51 12.02 -12.68
CA PRO A 299 -3.20 10.74 -12.48
C PRO A 299 -3.42 10.44 -10.99
N ASN A 300 -4.20 9.41 -10.69
CA ASN A 300 -4.40 8.94 -9.31
C ASN A 300 -3.08 8.67 -8.57
N LYS A 301 -2.08 8.15 -9.27
CA LYS A 301 -0.73 7.90 -8.74
C LYS A 301 -0.05 9.17 -8.24
N PHE A 302 -0.29 10.31 -8.89
CA PHE A 302 0.17 11.61 -8.42
C PHE A 302 -0.45 11.95 -7.05
N VAL A 303 -1.77 11.79 -6.92
CA VAL A 303 -2.48 12.07 -5.65
C VAL A 303 -1.97 11.18 -4.52
N MET A 304 -1.79 9.88 -4.79
CA MET A 304 -1.24 8.93 -3.83
C MET A 304 0.18 9.32 -3.41
N GLY A 305 1.02 9.69 -4.37
CA GLY A 305 2.38 10.17 -4.14
C GLY A 305 2.41 11.44 -3.29
N GLN A 306 1.56 12.44 -3.61
CA GLN A 306 1.43 13.66 -2.81
C GLN A 306 1.13 13.32 -1.34
N ILE A 307 0.17 12.44 -1.07
CA ILE A 307 -0.20 12.09 0.30
C ILE A 307 0.92 11.34 1.02
N SER A 308 1.49 10.31 0.39
CA SER A 308 2.46 9.44 1.06
C SER A 308 3.83 10.10 1.27
N ALA A 309 4.30 10.90 0.30
CA ALA A 309 5.61 11.51 0.34
C ALA A 309 5.67 12.83 1.11
N THR A 310 4.53 13.54 1.22
CA THR A 310 4.44 14.79 1.99
C THR A 310 3.94 14.61 3.41
N ALA A 311 3.62 13.39 3.82
CA ALA A 311 3.35 13.07 5.20
C ALA A 311 4.62 13.32 6.03
N ASN A 312 4.58 14.29 6.92
CA ASN A 312 5.80 14.83 7.57
C ASN A 312 5.70 14.95 9.09
N GLU A 313 4.52 14.75 9.68
CA GLU A 313 4.41 14.77 11.13
C GLU A 313 4.82 13.43 11.74
N ALA A 314 5.67 13.50 12.78
CA ALA A 314 6.16 12.31 13.44
C ALA A 314 5.06 11.64 14.28
N ALA A 315 4.80 10.36 14.02
CA ALA A 315 4.07 9.52 14.93
C ALA A 315 5.01 8.93 15.98
N THR A 316 4.51 8.74 17.20
CA THR A 316 5.25 8.08 18.28
C THR A 316 4.82 6.63 18.38
N GLY A 317 5.77 5.70 18.20
CA GLY A 317 5.50 4.27 18.31
C GLY A 317 5.25 3.81 19.75
N LEU A 318 4.62 2.65 19.88
CA LEU A 318 4.37 2.03 21.16
C LEU A 318 5.63 1.29 21.69
N PRO A 319 5.97 1.39 22.98
CA PRO A 319 7.19 0.79 23.55
C PRO A 319 7.28 -0.74 23.41
N ASN A 320 6.16 -1.41 23.23
CA ASN A 320 6.05 -2.87 23.09
C ASN A 320 6.10 -3.35 21.63
N ARG A 321 6.37 -2.45 20.66
CA ARG A 321 6.52 -2.75 19.23
C ARG A 321 7.98 -2.59 18.81
N PRO A 322 8.85 -3.59 19.07
CA PRO A 322 10.25 -3.54 18.63
C PRO A 322 10.32 -3.68 17.10
N LEU A 323 11.33 -3.08 16.49
CA LEU A 323 11.59 -3.13 15.04
C LEU A 323 10.47 -2.52 14.18
N HIS A 324 9.72 -1.59 14.73
CA HIS A 324 8.58 -0.96 14.09
C HIS A 324 9.00 0.10 13.06
N ASN A 325 8.51 -0.02 11.84
CA ASN A 325 8.63 1.01 10.83
C ASN A 325 7.41 1.94 10.94
N ILE A 326 7.57 3.07 11.63
CA ILE A 326 6.49 4.00 11.92
C ILE A 326 6.30 4.93 10.72
N PRO A 327 5.20 4.80 9.95
CA PRO A 327 4.89 5.76 8.90
C PRO A 327 4.62 7.15 9.50
N PRO A 328 4.95 8.23 8.77
CA PRO A 328 4.57 9.58 9.21
C PRO A 328 3.06 9.79 9.16
N ILE A 329 2.57 10.81 9.87
CA ILE A 329 1.17 11.21 9.83
C ILE A 329 0.96 12.13 8.62
N VAL A 330 -0.17 11.97 7.94
CA VAL A 330 -0.56 12.79 6.79
C VAL A 330 -0.60 14.29 7.12
N ASN A 331 -0.31 15.12 6.12
CA ASN A 331 -0.43 16.57 6.21
C ASN A 331 -1.16 17.11 4.97
N ALA A 332 -2.34 17.67 5.17
CA ALA A 332 -3.21 18.09 4.08
C ALA A 332 -2.64 19.28 3.30
N LEU A 333 -2.03 20.28 3.98
CA LEU A 333 -1.41 21.43 3.32
C LEU A 333 -0.23 20.99 2.45
N GLU A 334 0.66 20.19 3.01
CA GLU A 334 1.82 19.70 2.27
C GLU A 334 1.41 18.86 1.06
N ALA A 335 0.37 18.03 1.18
CA ALA A 335 -0.17 17.25 0.07
C ALA A 335 -0.71 18.12 -1.07
N LEU A 336 -1.19 19.33 -0.77
CA LEU A 336 -1.68 20.29 -1.76
C LEU A 336 -0.58 21.17 -2.35
N SER A 337 0.35 21.64 -1.53
CA SER A 337 1.25 22.74 -1.88
C SER A 337 2.67 22.33 -2.22
N SER A 338 3.10 21.13 -1.83
CA SER A 338 4.46 20.69 -2.11
C SER A 338 4.67 20.28 -3.56
N LEU A 339 5.77 20.71 -4.15
CA LEU A 339 6.17 20.31 -5.50
C LEU A 339 6.67 18.85 -5.48
N PRO A 340 6.25 18.02 -6.44
CA PRO A 340 6.66 16.63 -6.50
C PRO A 340 8.17 16.46 -6.64
N LYS A 341 8.75 15.62 -5.77
CA LYS A 341 10.16 15.21 -5.81
C LYS A 341 10.23 13.68 -5.92
N PRO A 342 11.27 13.13 -6.54
CA PRO A 342 11.42 11.67 -6.60
C PRO A 342 11.70 11.09 -5.20
N ASP A 343 10.98 10.01 -4.87
CA ASP A 343 11.15 9.22 -3.64
C ASP A 343 11.33 7.74 -4.04
N VAL A 344 12.51 7.44 -4.59
CA VAL A 344 12.86 6.11 -5.05
C VAL A 344 13.51 5.33 -3.91
N GLN A 345 13.09 4.07 -3.76
CA GLN A 345 13.56 3.17 -2.72
C GLN A 345 13.80 1.78 -3.30
N PHE A 346 14.73 1.04 -2.71
CA PHE A 346 14.82 -0.40 -2.90
C PHE A 346 13.55 -1.06 -2.34
N TYR A 347 12.92 -1.93 -3.12
CA TYR A 347 11.65 -2.55 -2.75
C TYR A 347 11.75 -4.06 -2.61
N ASP A 348 12.33 -4.76 -3.61
CA ASP A 348 12.39 -6.22 -3.66
C ASP A 348 13.55 -6.69 -4.53
N TYR A 349 13.89 -7.98 -4.45
CA TYR A 349 14.88 -8.60 -5.30
C TYR A 349 14.52 -10.04 -5.65
N LEU A 350 15.07 -10.52 -6.75
CA LEU A 350 15.02 -11.92 -7.17
C LEU A 350 16.41 -12.41 -7.58
N ILE A 351 16.68 -13.67 -7.30
CA ILE A 351 17.91 -14.34 -7.70
C ILE A 351 17.58 -15.38 -8.76
N TYR A 352 18.43 -15.42 -9.78
CA TYR A 352 18.38 -16.42 -10.84
C TYR A 352 19.73 -17.12 -10.94
N ASP A 353 19.70 -18.45 -10.86
CA ASP A 353 20.82 -19.39 -11.03
C ASP A 353 20.66 -20.23 -12.29
N LYS A 354 19.94 -19.71 -13.31
CA LYS A 354 19.57 -20.45 -14.52
C LYS A 354 20.79 -21.08 -15.22
N VAL A 355 20.67 -22.35 -15.59
CA VAL A 355 21.71 -23.13 -16.31
C VAL A 355 22.15 -22.45 -17.61
N GLU A 356 21.28 -21.71 -18.28
CA GLU A 356 21.58 -20.96 -19.51
C GLU A 356 22.58 -19.80 -19.31
N TYR A 357 22.71 -19.31 -18.08
CA TYR A 357 23.63 -18.21 -17.75
C TYR A 357 25.05 -18.71 -17.44
N ASP A 358 25.19 -19.87 -16.83
CA ASP A 358 26.46 -20.55 -16.58
C ASP A 358 26.23 -22.07 -16.59
N SER A 359 26.34 -22.68 -17.77
CA SER A 359 26.04 -24.12 -17.96
C SER A 359 27.03 -25.06 -17.29
N GLU A 360 28.15 -24.56 -16.77
CA GLU A 360 29.15 -25.38 -16.09
C GLU A 360 28.94 -25.42 -14.57
N ASN A 361 28.36 -24.36 -14.00
CA ASN A 361 28.29 -24.19 -12.55
C ASN A 361 26.86 -24.04 -12.02
N ASN A 362 25.92 -23.48 -12.80
CA ASN A 362 24.55 -23.28 -12.36
C ASN A 362 23.70 -24.53 -12.58
N ASN A 363 22.85 -24.85 -11.63
CA ASN A 363 21.97 -26.01 -11.66
C ASN A 363 20.48 -25.66 -11.88
N GLY A 364 20.07 -24.42 -11.67
CA GLY A 364 18.73 -23.89 -11.89
C GLY A 364 17.69 -24.33 -10.86
N ASP A 365 18.12 -24.64 -9.65
CA ASP A 365 17.24 -25.15 -8.59
C ASP A 365 16.66 -24.05 -7.68
N GLY A 366 17.09 -22.81 -7.87
CA GLY A 366 16.65 -21.65 -7.08
C GLY A 366 17.33 -21.54 -5.72
N VAL A 367 18.37 -22.33 -5.46
CA VAL A 367 19.22 -22.26 -4.27
C VAL A 367 20.56 -21.67 -4.67
N ILE A 368 21.16 -20.88 -3.84
CA ILE A 368 22.46 -20.28 -4.09
C ILE A 368 23.54 -21.27 -3.65
N ASP A 369 24.22 -21.89 -4.61
CA ASP A 369 25.28 -22.86 -4.36
C ASP A 369 26.68 -22.26 -4.50
N ALA A 370 27.63 -22.90 -3.82
CA ALA A 370 29.05 -22.56 -3.99
C ALA A 370 29.53 -22.85 -5.43
N GLY A 371 30.11 -21.85 -6.06
CA GLY A 371 30.63 -21.91 -7.44
C GLY A 371 29.70 -21.31 -8.48
N GLU A 372 28.44 -20.99 -8.16
CA GLU A 372 27.48 -20.45 -9.10
C GLU A 372 27.69 -18.99 -9.47
N THR A 373 27.19 -18.66 -10.66
CA THR A 373 27.05 -17.28 -11.16
C THR A 373 25.59 -16.87 -11.08
N LEU A 374 25.29 -15.93 -10.20
CA LEU A 374 23.94 -15.47 -9.88
C LEU A 374 23.62 -14.20 -10.66
N TYR A 375 22.39 -14.11 -11.13
CA TYR A 375 21.82 -12.91 -11.71
C TYR A 375 20.81 -12.31 -10.72
N LEU A 376 21.15 -11.14 -10.17
CA LEU A 376 20.33 -10.44 -9.18
C LEU A 376 19.46 -9.41 -9.89
N GLY A 377 18.18 -9.69 -9.94
CA GLY A 377 17.13 -8.73 -10.30
C GLY A 377 16.74 -7.90 -9.10
N VAL A 378 16.60 -6.60 -9.29
CA VAL A 378 16.17 -5.65 -8.27
C VAL A 378 14.94 -4.92 -8.74
N THR A 379 13.99 -4.74 -7.83
CA THR A 379 12.81 -3.88 -8.03
C THR A 379 12.99 -2.60 -7.23
N LEU A 380 12.88 -1.46 -7.90
CA LEU A 380 12.77 -0.15 -7.28
C LEU A 380 11.30 0.26 -7.19
N ARG A 381 10.93 0.98 -6.14
CA ARG A 381 9.63 1.63 -5.98
C ARG A 381 9.83 3.13 -5.84
N ASN A 382 9.14 3.91 -6.66
CA ASN A 382 9.07 5.36 -6.53
C ASN A 382 7.68 5.74 -6.03
N ARG A 383 7.63 6.45 -4.91
CA ARG A 383 6.36 6.80 -4.26
C ARG A 383 5.88 8.20 -4.57
N TRP A 384 6.70 9.05 -5.24
CA TRP A 384 6.32 10.43 -5.52
C TRP A 384 6.72 10.85 -6.94
N GLY A 385 7.30 12.03 -7.10
CA GLY A 385 7.64 12.58 -8.40
C GLY A 385 8.51 11.64 -9.25
N LYS A 386 8.35 11.70 -10.56
CA LYS A 386 9.12 10.88 -11.50
C LYS A 386 10.62 11.11 -11.35
N SER A 387 11.41 10.06 -11.22
CA SER A 387 12.88 10.15 -11.23
C SER A 387 13.45 10.10 -12.64
N GLY A 388 14.62 10.71 -12.81
CA GLY A 388 15.46 10.57 -13.99
C GLY A 388 16.85 10.08 -13.62
N ASN A 389 17.62 9.56 -14.61
CA ASN A 389 19.00 9.13 -14.45
C ASN A 389 19.24 8.26 -13.20
N THR A 390 18.37 7.29 -12.98
CA THR A 390 18.43 6.44 -11.78
C THR A 390 19.51 5.37 -11.95
N MET A 391 20.64 5.58 -11.29
CA MET A 391 21.77 4.64 -11.27
C MET A 391 21.78 3.87 -9.95
N VAL A 392 21.91 2.56 -10.01
CA VAL A 392 21.96 1.68 -8.84
C VAL A 392 23.24 0.90 -8.82
N THR A 393 23.88 0.85 -7.67
CA THR A 393 25.12 0.13 -7.43
C THR A 393 24.98 -0.82 -6.26
N ILE A 394 25.54 -2.02 -6.38
CA ILE A 394 25.68 -2.98 -5.28
C ILE A 394 27.16 -3.12 -4.90
N ASP A 395 27.42 -3.31 -3.61
CA ASP A 395 28.75 -3.59 -3.08
C ASP A 395 28.67 -4.60 -1.93
N THR A 396 29.77 -5.27 -1.64
CA THR A 396 29.86 -6.19 -0.50
C THR A 396 30.04 -5.39 0.79
N LEU A 397 29.14 -5.57 1.76
CA LEU A 397 29.37 -5.08 3.12
C LEU A 397 30.38 -5.99 3.82
N THR A 398 31.53 -5.43 4.19
CA THR A 398 32.40 -6.06 5.19
C THR A 398 31.65 -6.14 6.52
N PRO A 399 31.55 -7.31 7.15
CA PRO A 399 30.81 -7.44 8.42
C PRO A 399 31.45 -6.52 9.47
N ILE A 400 30.79 -5.42 9.77
CA ILE A 400 31.17 -4.57 10.91
C ILE A 400 30.61 -5.25 12.16
N GLY A 401 31.49 -5.94 12.92
CA GLY A 401 31.20 -6.37 14.28
C GLY A 401 30.67 -7.78 14.48
N ASP A 402 30.88 -8.70 13.55
CA ASP A 402 30.80 -10.14 13.86
C ASP A 402 32.20 -10.61 14.31
N PRO A 403 32.42 -10.80 15.64
CA PRO A 403 33.73 -11.19 16.15
C PRO A 403 34.18 -12.60 15.73
N LEU A 404 33.35 -13.35 15.01
CA LEU A 404 33.66 -14.69 14.50
C LEU A 404 34.20 -14.67 13.06
N HIS A 405 34.14 -13.52 12.34
CA HIS A 405 34.42 -13.46 10.90
C HIS A 405 35.26 -12.25 10.47
N GLU A 406 35.97 -11.56 11.37
CA GLU A 406 36.78 -10.36 11.06
C GLU A 406 37.93 -10.58 10.04
N ASP A 407 38.31 -11.82 9.76
CA ASP A 407 39.45 -12.17 8.88
C ASP A 407 39.03 -12.98 7.62
N GLN A 408 37.76 -13.08 7.28
CA GLN A 408 37.33 -13.87 6.12
C GLN A 408 37.39 -13.06 4.83
N GLU A 409 38.13 -13.56 3.85
CA GLU A 409 38.06 -13.13 2.44
C GLU A 409 36.59 -13.28 1.98
N SER A 410 36.11 -12.31 1.21
CA SER A 410 34.78 -12.38 0.61
C SER A 410 34.71 -13.59 -0.33
N TYR A 411 33.82 -14.54 -0.05
CA TYR A 411 33.53 -15.65 -0.96
C TYR A 411 32.68 -15.24 -2.17
N VAL A 412 32.51 -13.94 -2.37
CA VAL A 412 31.67 -13.39 -3.44
C VAL A 412 32.45 -12.34 -4.22
N THR A 413 32.37 -12.43 -5.54
CA THR A 413 32.87 -11.42 -6.47
C THR A 413 31.68 -10.82 -7.21
N ILE A 414 31.57 -9.49 -7.23
CA ILE A 414 30.58 -8.79 -8.04
C ILE A 414 31.23 -8.54 -9.40
N GLU A 415 30.72 -9.19 -10.44
CA GLU A 415 31.20 -9.03 -11.81
C GLU A 415 30.54 -7.85 -12.52
N LYS A 416 29.30 -7.52 -12.12
CA LYS A 416 28.58 -6.35 -12.58
C LYS A 416 27.86 -5.71 -11.39
N ASP A 417 28.37 -4.56 -11.02
CA ASP A 417 27.99 -3.84 -9.79
C ASP A 417 27.03 -2.67 -10.03
N THR A 418 26.89 -2.19 -11.27
CA THR A 418 26.12 -0.97 -11.58
C THR A 418 25.13 -1.20 -12.70
N VAL A 419 23.91 -0.66 -12.53
CA VAL A 419 22.80 -0.75 -13.49
C VAL A 419 22.10 0.59 -13.64
N ASP A 420 21.78 0.95 -14.88
CA ASP A 420 20.99 2.14 -15.23
C ASP A 420 19.50 1.78 -15.32
N PHE A 421 18.73 2.13 -14.30
CA PHE A 421 17.26 2.00 -14.28
C PHE A 421 16.56 3.09 -15.10
N ARG A 422 17.28 4.10 -15.58
CA ARG A 422 16.74 5.27 -16.32
C ARG A 422 15.75 6.07 -15.47
N GLU A 423 14.46 6.01 -15.84
CA GLU A 423 13.39 6.71 -15.16
C GLU A 423 12.54 5.73 -14.35
N VAL A 424 12.20 6.08 -13.12
CA VAL A 424 11.18 5.38 -12.35
C VAL A 424 9.95 6.27 -12.23
N GLY A 425 8.82 5.81 -12.75
CA GLY A 425 7.59 6.60 -12.83
C GLY A 425 7.01 6.96 -11.47
N THR A 426 6.15 7.97 -11.44
CA THR A 426 5.39 8.38 -10.27
C THR A 426 4.54 7.23 -9.74
N TYR A 427 4.65 6.95 -8.44
CA TYR A 427 3.95 5.91 -7.69
C TYR A 427 3.92 4.57 -8.45
N SER A 428 5.09 4.10 -8.84
CA SER A 428 5.26 2.88 -9.62
C SER A 428 6.53 2.13 -9.24
N THR A 429 6.62 0.88 -9.69
CA THR A 429 7.81 0.06 -9.58
C THR A 429 8.55 -0.02 -10.91
N ARG A 430 9.84 -0.33 -10.86
CA ARG A 430 10.66 -0.64 -12.02
C ARG A 430 11.69 -1.71 -11.69
N ASP A 431 11.76 -2.71 -12.57
CA ASP A 431 12.68 -3.83 -12.47
C ASP A 431 13.86 -3.65 -13.41
N ASN A 432 15.03 -4.20 -13.06
CA ASN A 432 16.16 -4.37 -13.97
C ASN A 432 16.24 -5.76 -14.60
N TYR A 433 15.17 -6.53 -14.56
CA TYR A 433 15.06 -7.88 -15.13
C TYR A 433 13.68 -8.10 -15.74
N LEU A 434 13.58 -9.04 -16.70
CA LEU A 434 12.29 -9.43 -17.29
C LEU A 434 11.70 -10.58 -16.49
N ARG A 435 10.55 -10.36 -15.88
CA ARG A 435 9.69 -11.46 -15.38
C ARG A 435 9.01 -12.10 -16.58
N ASP A 436 8.98 -13.44 -16.64
CA ASP A 436 8.43 -14.23 -17.76
C ASP A 436 7.24 -13.58 -18.49
N ASP A 437 7.43 -13.38 -19.81
CA ASP A 437 6.42 -13.07 -20.84
C ASP A 437 5.38 -11.95 -20.61
N SER A 438 5.38 -11.25 -19.51
CA SER A 438 4.53 -10.07 -19.33
C SER A 438 5.25 -8.80 -19.80
N ILE A 439 4.52 -7.89 -20.45
CA ILE A 439 5.01 -6.57 -20.85
C ILE A 439 5.35 -5.79 -19.59
N VAL A 440 6.59 -5.91 -19.11
CA VAL A 440 7.07 -5.17 -17.94
C VAL A 440 7.92 -4.00 -18.44
N LEU A 441 7.68 -2.84 -17.88
CA LEU A 441 8.48 -1.63 -18.06
C LEU A 441 9.83 -1.78 -17.32
N GLY A 442 10.64 -2.80 -17.67
CA GLY A 442 11.93 -3.11 -17.08
C GLY A 442 13.06 -2.96 -18.08
N VAL A 443 14.29 -2.96 -17.58
CA VAL A 443 15.53 -3.13 -18.34
C VAL A 443 16.02 -4.55 -18.07
N ASP A 444 16.27 -5.34 -19.09
CA ASP A 444 16.87 -6.67 -18.91
C ASP A 444 18.38 -6.52 -18.73
N ASP A 445 18.78 -6.10 -17.54
CA ASP A 445 20.17 -5.76 -17.21
C ASP A 445 20.47 -6.07 -15.72
N PRO A 446 20.41 -7.36 -15.29
CA PRO A 446 20.61 -7.74 -13.89
C PRO A 446 22.04 -7.50 -13.42
N PHE A 447 22.24 -7.36 -12.11
CA PHE A 447 23.56 -7.45 -11.50
C PHE A 447 24.10 -8.87 -11.62
N ILE A 448 25.41 -9.04 -11.63
CA ILE A 448 26.05 -10.35 -11.76
C ILE A 448 26.99 -10.59 -10.58
N ILE A 449 26.72 -11.67 -9.86
CA ILE A 449 27.45 -12.05 -8.65
C ILE A 449 27.97 -13.46 -8.82
N LYS A 450 29.26 -13.68 -8.54
CA LYS A 450 29.89 -15.00 -8.56
C LYS A 450 30.21 -15.47 -7.16
N VAL A 451 29.72 -16.65 -6.80
CA VAL A 451 30.00 -17.30 -5.52
C VAL A 451 31.23 -18.18 -5.69
N SER A 452 32.18 -18.10 -4.75
CA SER A 452 33.38 -18.95 -4.77
C SER A 452 33.00 -20.42 -4.56
N LYS A 453 33.73 -21.33 -5.21
CA LYS A 453 33.59 -22.78 -4.96
C LYS A 453 33.96 -23.20 -3.52
N ASP A 454 34.72 -22.35 -2.84
CA ASP A 454 35.16 -22.58 -1.46
C ASP A 454 34.20 -21.93 -0.44
N ALA A 455 33.09 -21.36 -0.88
CA ALA A 455 32.10 -20.75 0.00
C ALA A 455 31.47 -21.82 0.94
N PRO A 456 31.51 -21.60 2.25
CA PRO A 456 30.95 -22.57 3.18
C PRO A 456 29.42 -22.58 3.12
N ASN A 457 28.84 -23.73 3.47
CA ASN A 457 27.39 -23.83 3.64
C ASN A 457 26.92 -22.85 4.74
N ASP A 458 25.73 -22.30 4.55
CA ASP A 458 25.14 -21.28 5.41
C ASP A 458 25.89 -19.93 5.48
N TYR A 459 26.85 -19.71 4.56
CA TYR A 459 27.50 -18.41 4.44
C TYR A 459 26.49 -17.32 4.02
N ILE A 460 26.47 -16.22 4.77
CA ILE A 460 25.58 -15.10 4.48
C ILE A 460 26.36 -14.02 3.74
N VAL A 461 25.96 -13.78 2.49
CA VAL A 461 26.44 -12.64 1.70
C VAL A 461 25.60 -11.43 2.08
N ARG A 462 26.25 -10.35 2.51
CA ARG A 462 25.61 -9.07 2.77
C ARG A 462 26.02 -8.11 1.65
N LEU A 463 25.03 -7.62 0.92
CA LEU A 463 25.24 -6.62 -0.12
C LEU A 463 24.60 -5.30 0.32
N ASN A 464 25.36 -4.22 0.18
CA ASN A 464 24.78 -2.88 0.21
C ASN A 464 24.26 -2.54 -1.18
N ILE A 465 23.05 -1.99 -1.25
CA ILE A 465 22.49 -1.45 -2.49
C ILE A 465 22.29 0.05 -2.30
N THR A 466 22.86 0.84 -3.19
CA THR A 466 22.74 2.29 -3.22
C THR A 466 22.21 2.74 -4.56
N GLY A 467 21.41 3.79 -4.57
CA GLY A 467 20.95 4.40 -5.81
C GLY A 467 21.05 5.91 -5.76
N THR A 468 21.38 6.51 -6.89
CA THR A 468 21.33 7.97 -7.10
C THR A 468 20.40 8.29 -8.26
N PHE A 469 19.70 9.42 -8.18
CA PHE A 469 18.71 9.82 -9.19
C PHE A 469 18.46 11.33 -9.17
N THR A 470 17.87 11.84 -10.25
CA THR A 470 17.50 13.26 -10.42
C THR A 470 15.98 13.42 -10.45
N ASN A 471 15.50 14.66 -10.32
CA ASN A 471 14.11 15.01 -10.52
C ASN A 471 13.83 15.13 -12.04
N ALA A 472 12.88 14.32 -12.56
CA ALA A 472 12.49 14.38 -13.97
C ALA A 472 11.26 15.28 -14.22
N ILE A 473 10.64 15.81 -13.16
CA ILE A 473 9.49 16.74 -13.26
C ILE A 473 9.99 18.17 -13.23
N ASP A 474 10.81 18.52 -12.23
CA ASP A 474 11.42 19.84 -12.12
C ASP A 474 12.88 19.78 -12.59
N LEU A 475 13.13 20.13 -13.83
CA LEU A 475 14.45 20.13 -14.43
C LEU A 475 15.36 21.28 -13.91
N THR A 476 14.83 22.18 -13.10
CA THR A 476 15.61 23.23 -12.42
C THR A 476 16.08 22.77 -11.03
N ASP A 477 15.59 21.65 -10.55
CA ASP A 477 16.03 21.01 -9.32
C ASP A 477 17.33 20.23 -9.59
N GLU A 478 18.46 20.84 -9.26
CA GLU A 478 19.81 20.25 -9.40
C GLU A 478 20.16 19.28 -8.26
N THR A 479 19.22 18.97 -7.38
CA THR A 479 19.46 18.05 -6.26
C THR A 479 19.68 16.64 -6.76
N GLU A 480 20.78 16.01 -6.33
CA GLU A 480 20.97 14.57 -6.47
C GLU A 480 20.32 13.87 -5.26
N TYR A 481 19.36 13.01 -5.52
CA TYR A 481 18.67 12.19 -4.55
C TYR A 481 19.34 10.83 -4.43
N SER A 482 19.18 10.16 -3.28
CA SER A 482 19.77 8.83 -3.07
C SER A 482 18.91 7.97 -2.15
N PHE A 483 19.12 6.65 -2.25
CA PHE A 483 18.64 5.67 -1.28
C PHE A 483 19.74 4.67 -0.93
N GLU A 484 19.59 4.02 0.21
CA GLU A 484 20.42 2.89 0.65
C GLU A 484 19.51 1.73 1.09
N GLY A 485 20.00 0.50 0.89
CA GLY A 485 19.33 -0.71 1.33
C GLY A 485 20.32 -1.86 1.52
N GLU A 486 19.86 -2.97 2.05
CA GLU A 486 20.68 -4.17 2.29
C GLU A 486 19.99 -5.40 1.70
N ILE A 487 20.77 -6.26 1.03
CA ILE A 487 20.33 -7.55 0.51
C ILE A 487 21.10 -8.65 1.25
N LEU A 488 20.39 -9.62 1.80
CA LEU A 488 20.96 -10.78 2.47
C LEU A 488 20.74 -12.03 1.61
N LEU A 489 21.83 -12.63 1.14
CA LEU A 489 21.80 -13.86 0.36
C LEU A 489 22.43 -14.97 1.19
N LYS A 490 21.83 -16.15 1.21
CA LYS A 490 22.33 -17.29 1.96
C LYS A 490 22.84 -18.37 1.01
N VAL A 491 24.13 -18.63 1.01
CA VAL A 491 24.74 -19.72 0.25
C VAL A 491 24.41 -21.05 0.94
N ARG A 492 23.95 -22.02 0.15
CA ARG A 492 23.69 -23.37 0.60
C ARG A 492 24.24 -24.36 -0.43
N SER A 493 24.88 -25.42 0.04
CA SER A 493 25.28 -26.52 -0.84
C SER A 493 24.05 -27.39 -1.06
N GLY A 494 23.31 -27.08 -2.14
CA GLY A 494 22.13 -27.84 -2.55
C GLY A 494 22.50 -29.12 -3.31
N TYR A 495 21.89 -30.25 -2.92
CA TYR A 495 21.95 -31.50 -3.68
C TYR A 495 20.52 -31.89 -4.06
N ILE A 496 20.18 -31.76 -5.34
CA ILE A 496 18.89 -32.21 -5.84
C ILE A 496 18.88 -33.73 -5.87
N VAL A 497 18.04 -34.32 -5.05
CA VAL A 497 17.86 -35.78 -5.01
C VAL A 497 17.20 -36.23 -6.30
N GLU A 498 17.73 -37.30 -6.91
CA GLU A 498 17.13 -37.90 -8.08
C GLU A 498 15.68 -38.36 -7.78
N ARG A 499 14.74 -38.09 -8.71
CA ARG A 499 13.33 -38.49 -8.54
C ARG A 499 13.13 -39.99 -8.32
N ARG A 500 14.13 -40.80 -8.68
CA ARG A 500 14.15 -42.25 -8.45
C ARG A 500 15.48 -42.66 -7.88
N ILE A 501 15.50 -43.00 -6.60
CA ILE A 501 16.67 -43.49 -5.89
C ILE A 501 16.79 -44.97 -6.08
N THR A 502 17.83 -45.42 -6.80
CA THR A 502 18.03 -46.81 -7.25
C THR A 502 19.17 -47.53 -6.52
N SER A 503 19.92 -46.82 -5.64
CA SER A 503 21.00 -47.38 -4.85
C SER A 503 21.01 -46.79 -3.43
N ASP A 504 21.64 -47.50 -2.50
CA ASP A 504 21.79 -47.07 -1.12
C ASP A 504 22.53 -45.72 -1.07
N GLN A 505 21.98 -44.78 -0.30
CA GLN A 505 22.56 -43.45 -0.08
C GLN A 505 22.71 -43.11 1.39
N VAL A 506 23.69 -42.28 1.71
CA VAL A 506 23.84 -41.66 3.04
C VAL A 506 23.79 -40.14 2.83
N TRP A 507 22.82 -39.53 3.47
CA TRP A 507 22.69 -38.07 3.47
C TRP A 507 23.28 -37.52 4.75
N THR A 508 24.25 -36.61 4.61
CA THR A 508 25.02 -36.04 5.71
C THR A 508 24.63 -34.60 5.97
N ASN A 509 24.95 -34.10 7.14
CA ASN A 509 24.67 -32.70 7.52
C ASN A 509 25.60 -31.67 6.82
N ASP A 510 26.52 -32.13 5.99
CA ASP A 510 27.38 -31.23 5.20
C ASP A 510 26.66 -30.69 3.95
N ASN A 511 25.52 -31.29 3.58
CA ASN A 511 24.76 -30.95 2.40
C ASN A 511 23.32 -30.57 2.73
N TYR A 512 22.72 -29.74 1.89
CA TYR A 512 21.30 -29.44 1.86
C TYR A 512 20.62 -30.28 0.78
N TYR A 513 19.71 -31.18 1.15
CA TYR A 513 19.05 -32.08 0.20
C TYR A 513 17.68 -31.56 -0.20
N ILE A 514 17.50 -31.27 -1.50
CA ILE A 514 16.24 -30.87 -2.11
C ILE A 514 15.56 -32.12 -2.64
N ILE A 515 14.46 -32.51 -2.04
CA ILE A 515 13.71 -33.71 -2.43
C ILE A 515 12.56 -33.27 -3.36
N PRO A 516 12.64 -33.54 -4.70
CA PRO A 516 11.57 -33.21 -5.62
C PRO A 516 10.26 -33.95 -5.27
N ASP A 517 9.12 -33.34 -5.61
CA ASP A 517 7.81 -33.99 -5.51
C ASP A 517 7.81 -35.33 -6.25
N ASN A 518 7.20 -36.36 -5.63
CA ASN A 518 7.12 -37.73 -6.18
C ASN A 518 8.47 -38.45 -6.26
N THR A 519 9.44 -38.14 -5.39
CA THR A 519 10.65 -38.95 -5.27
C THR A 519 10.33 -40.37 -4.78
N ILE A 520 10.84 -41.37 -5.50
CA ILE A 520 10.60 -42.80 -5.25
C ILE A 520 11.91 -43.46 -4.83
N ILE A 521 11.92 -44.11 -3.69
CA ILE A 521 12.99 -45.03 -3.29
C ILE A 521 12.62 -46.42 -3.75
N GLU A 522 13.47 -47.07 -4.55
CA GLU A 522 13.18 -48.40 -5.07
C GLU A 522 13.20 -49.48 -3.97
N GLU A 523 12.49 -50.58 -4.22
CA GLU A 523 12.42 -51.70 -3.28
C GLU A 523 13.82 -52.29 -3.04
N GLY A 524 14.20 -52.38 -1.74
CA GLY A 524 15.51 -52.88 -1.33
C GLY A 524 16.61 -51.81 -1.20
N VAL A 525 16.32 -50.55 -1.56
CA VAL A 525 17.24 -49.41 -1.41
C VAL A 525 17.04 -48.75 -0.07
N THR A 526 18.14 -48.38 0.59
CA THR A 526 18.14 -47.69 1.86
C THR A 526 18.69 -46.29 1.73
N VAL A 527 17.92 -45.27 2.15
CA VAL A 527 18.42 -43.91 2.35
C VAL A 527 18.60 -43.65 3.83
N ARG A 528 19.83 -43.46 4.26
CA ARG A 528 20.19 -43.12 5.63
C ARG A 528 20.41 -41.62 5.77
N VAL A 529 19.59 -40.97 6.56
CA VAL A 529 19.72 -39.53 6.87
C VAL A 529 20.45 -39.40 8.22
N GLU A 530 21.56 -38.69 8.25
CA GLU A 530 22.32 -38.43 9.47
C GLU A 530 21.67 -37.30 10.30
N PRO A 531 21.91 -37.27 11.63
CA PRO A 531 21.37 -36.21 12.48
C PRO A 531 21.86 -34.83 12.06
N GLY A 532 20.92 -33.89 11.85
CA GLY A 532 21.24 -32.52 11.49
C GLY A 532 21.23 -32.22 9.96
N THR A 533 20.87 -33.26 9.15
CA THR A 533 20.72 -33.13 7.68
C THR A 533 19.43 -32.41 7.35
#